data_2a52a8f256ade2ba71639ea26b519657
#
_entry.id   2a52a8f256ade2ba71639ea26b519657
#
_cell.length_a   1.000
_cell.length_b   1.000
_cell.length_c   1.000
_cell.angle_alpha   90.00
_cell.angle_beta   90.00
_cell.angle_gamma   90.00
#
_symmetry.space_group_name_H-M   'P 1'
#
loop_
_entity.id
_entity.type
_entity.pdbx_description
1 polymer ?
#
loop_
_entity_poly.entity_id
_entity_poly.type
_entity_poly.pdbx_seq_one_letter_code
_entity_poly.pdbx_strand_id
1 'polypeptide(L)'
;MNARRMVRCAWLAALMLAAGCDQPGHAGDEGNTMKASTTYLYLLRKTPFFTSLDAQQLRWTIEHSREWEAQAGTVVADCAPGRQEQDHDGDFWILLDGRWQVEHDGQAYPSGHADPGKWFSASATHGDCRLVVTEHSYVMKITRADMDDMSSKGFQFQTHLQQGRAYYRTMYAAAVPGH
;
A
#
# COMPACT_ATOMS: atom_id res chain seq x y z
N MET A 1 69.50 17.99 2.23
CA MET A 1 70.60 16.97 2.12
C MET A 1 69.90 15.63 1.82
N ASN A 2 70.35 15.05 0.68
CA ASN A 2 70.26 13.63 0.28
C ASN A 2 68.86 13.04 0.00
N ALA A 3 68.58 12.66 -1.10
CA ALA A 3 69.12 12.05 -2.30
C ALA A 3 68.25 10.86 -2.70
N ARG A 4 67.71 10.99 -3.88
CA ARG A 4 67.56 10.02 -4.97
C ARG A 4 67.47 8.52 -4.62
N ARG A 5 66.39 7.87 -5.09
CA ARG A 5 66.56 6.74 -6.05
C ARG A 5 65.31 6.46 -6.86
N MET A 6 65.47 6.70 -8.14
CA MET A 6 64.65 6.10 -9.21
C MET A 6 64.93 4.61 -9.30
N VAL A 7 63.91 3.80 -9.45
CA VAL A 7 64.02 2.51 -10.15
C VAL A 7 62.90 2.41 -11.15
N ARG A 8 63.27 2.35 -12.40
CA ARG A 8 62.47 1.97 -13.57
C ARG A 8 62.46 0.44 -13.65
N CYS A 9 61.30 -0.15 -13.93
CA CYS A 9 61.15 -1.44 -14.63
C CYS A 9 59.70 -1.46 -15.10
N ALA A 10 59.40 -1.29 -16.39
CA ALA A 10 59.47 -2.21 -17.50
C ALA A 10 58.19 -3.08 -17.60
N TRP A 11 57.35 -2.69 -18.54
CA TRP A 11 56.56 -3.45 -19.50
C TRP A 11 56.23 -4.92 -19.19
N LEU A 12 54.93 -5.20 -19.12
CA LEU A 12 54.32 -6.38 -19.72
C LEU A 12 52.86 -6.08 -20.13
N ALA A 13 52.69 -6.02 -21.44
CA ALA A 13 51.39 -6.05 -22.09
C ALA A 13 50.79 -7.45 -21.93
N ALA A 14 49.62 -7.55 -21.34
CA ALA A 14 48.79 -8.74 -21.38
C ALA A 14 47.47 -8.39 -22.05
N LEU A 15 47.32 -8.79 -23.31
CA LEU A 15 46.03 -8.93 -24.01
C LEU A 15 45.20 -9.91 -23.20
N MET A 16 44.07 -9.48 -22.62
CA MET A 16 43.01 -10.36 -22.20
C MET A 16 41.81 -10.13 -23.10
N LEU A 17 41.44 -11.20 -23.77
CA LEU A 17 40.28 -11.36 -24.63
C LEU A 17 39.02 -10.90 -23.93
N ALA A 18 38.21 -10.15 -24.66
CA ALA A 18 36.81 -9.90 -24.37
C ALA A 18 36.04 -11.23 -24.34
N ALA A 19 35.75 -11.72 -23.16
CA ALA A 19 34.66 -12.66 -22.96
C ALA A 19 33.41 -11.83 -22.72
N GLY A 20 32.54 -11.79 -23.73
CA GLY A 20 31.20 -11.25 -23.63
C GLY A 20 30.44 -12.04 -22.56
N CYS A 21 30.13 -11.41 -21.43
CA CYS A 21 29.06 -11.87 -20.58
C CYS A 21 27.74 -11.49 -21.25
N ASP A 22 27.12 -12.46 -21.90
CA ASP A 22 25.69 -12.46 -22.16
C ASP A 22 25.00 -12.23 -20.81
N GLN A 23 24.47 -11.01 -20.60
CA GLN A 23 23.46 -10.79 -19.57
C GLN A 23 22.20 -11.55 -20.01
N PRO A 24 21.70 -12.49 -19.21
CA PRO A 24 20.38 -13.05 -19.48
C PRO A 24 19.38 -11.89 -19.33
N GLY A 25 18.71 -11.61 -20.46
CA GLY A 25 17.69 -10.59 -20.55
C GLY A 25 16.65 -10.73 -19.44
N HIS A 26 16.29 -9.62 -18.86
CA HIS A 26 15.11 -9.45 -18.01
C HIS A 26 13.83 -9.69 -18.84
N ALA A 27 13.57 -10.95 -19.19
CA ALA A 27 12.33 -11.40 -19.78
C ALA A 27 11.51 -12.11 -18.68
N GLY A 28 11.05 -11.36 -17.68
CA GLY A 28 10.36 -12.00 -16.56
C GLY A 28 9.28 -11.16 -15.88
N ASP A 29 9.17 -9.86 -16.16
CA ASP A 29 8.29 -8.99 -15.35
C ASP A 29 7.00 -8.57 -16.08
N GLU A 30 6.95 -8.57 -17.40
CA GLU A 30 5.74 -8.16 -18.13
C GLU A 30 4.57 -9.15 -17.99
N GLY A 31 4.85 -10.45 -17.81
CA GLY A 31 3.81 -11.48 -17.63
C GLY A 31 3.13 -11.41 -16.26
N ASN A 32 3.81 -10.89 -15.24
CA ASN A 32 3.31 -10.84 -13.87
C ASN A 32 2.42 -9.61 -13.65
N THR A 33 2.74 -8.49 -14.28
CA THR A 33 1.94 -7.24 -14.21
C THR A 33 0.55 -7.43 -14.85
N MET A 34 0.47 -8.10 -16.01
CA MET A 34 -0.81 -8.32 -16.67
C MET A 34 -1.71 -9.30 -15.88
N LYS A 35 -1.13 -10.31 -15.25
CA LYS A 35 -1.84 -11.26 -14.39
C LYS A 35 -2.33 -10.62 -13.10
N ALA A 36 -1.53 -9.77 -12.48
CA ALA A 36 -1.89 -8.97 -11.32
C ALA A 36 -3.08 -8.06 -11.64
N SER A 37 -3.02 -7.28 -12.70
CA SER A 37 -4.11 -6.37 -13.12
C SER A 37 -5.44 -7.08 -13.34
N THR A 38 -5.44 -8.30 -13.90
CA THR A 38 -6.67 -9.09 -14.09
C THR A 38 -7.25 -9.55 -12.76
N THR A 39 -6.41 -9.99 -11.83
CA THR A 39 -6.83 -10.39 -10.49
C THR A 39 -7.43 -9.20 -9.73
N TYR A 40 -6.79 -8.05 -9.76
CA TYR A 40 -7.27 -6.85 -9.09
C TYR A 40 -8.57 -6.32 -9.69
N LEU A 41 -8.73 -6.32 -11.02
CA LEU A 41 -10.00 -5.96 -11.64
C LEU A 41 -11.15 -6.88 -11.19
N TYR A 42 -10.89 -8.17 -11.05
CA TYR A 42 -11.87 -9.12 -10.53
C TYR A 42 -12.22 -8.83 -9.06
N LEU A 43 -11.21 -8.58 -8.22
CA LEU A 43 -11.39 -8.22 -6.81
C LEU A 43 -12.18 -6.92 -6.67
N LEU A 44 -11.83 -5.87 -7.41
CA LEU A 44 -12.54 -4.60 -7.40
C LEU A 44 -14.04 -4.76 -7.72
N ARG A 45 -14.37 -5.56 -8.73
CA ARG A 45 -15.78 -5.83 -9.09
C ARG A 45 -16.57 -6.54 -7.99
N LYS A 46 -15.91 -7.25 -7.08
CA LYS A 46 -16.53 -7.95 -5.96
C LYS A 46 -16.45 -7.19 -4.64
N THR A 47 -15.54 -6.26 -4.53
CA THR A 47 -15.38 -5.44 -3.31
C THR A 47 -16.53 -4.45 -3.20
N PRO A 48 -17.34 -4.47 -2.15
CA PRO A 48 -18.49 -3.60 -1.99
C PRO A 48 -18.18 -2.11 -2.18
N PHE A 49 -16.97 -1.69 -1.82
CA PHE A 49 -16.51 -0.32 -1.97
C PHE A 49 -16.54 0.19 -3.42
N PHE A 50 -16.38 -0.70 -4.41
CA PHE A 50 -16.24 -0.37 -5.82
C PHE A 50 -17.37 -0.89 -6.73
N THR A 51 -18.36 -1.59 -6.19
CA THR A 51 -19.42 -2.24 -7.01
C THR A 51 -20.31 -1.27 -7.78
N SER A 52 -20.33 0.01 -7.39
CA SER A 52 -21.09 1.07 -8.08
C SER A 52 -20.32 1.71 -9.24
N LEU A 53 -19.03 1.38 -9.42
CA LEU A 53 -18.18 1.96 -10.44
C LEU A 53 -18.35 1.23 -11.78
N ASP A 54 -18.34 1.97 -12.88
CA ASP A 54 -18.31 1.41 -14.21
C ASP A 54 -16.90 0.87 -14.59
N ALA A 55 -16.80 0.23 -15.74
CA ALA A 55 -15.55 -0.39 -16.18
C ALA A 55 -14.42 0.63 -16.44
N GLN A 56 -14.75 1.87 -16.85
CA GLN A 56 -13.77 2.92 -17.08
C GLN A 56 -13.27 3.45 -15.73
N GLN A 57 -14.16 3.68 -14.78
CA GLN A 57 -13.83 4.11 -13.42
C GLN A 57 -12.98 3.06 -12.69
N LEU A 58 -13.28 1.77 -12.84
CA LEU A 58 -12.47 0.69 -12.26
C LEU A 58 -11.06 0.64 -12.85
N ARG A 59 -10.88 0.83 -14.16
CA ARG A 59 -9.56 0.91 -14.78
C ARG A 59 -8.78 2.12 -14.25
N TRP A 60 -9.43 3.28 -14.22
CA TRP A 60 -8.83 4.50 -13.69
C TRP A 60 -8.36 4.28 -12.24
N THR A 61 -9.19 3.62 -11.40
CA THR A 61 -8.83 3.27 -10.04
C THR A 61 -7.55 2.44 -9.98
N ILE A 62 -7.42 1.40 -10.82
CA ILE A 62 -6.21 0.55 -10.87
C ILE A 62 -4.98 1.37 -11.29
N GLU A 63 -5.12 2.28 -12.25
CA GLU A 63 -4.02 3.11 -12.75
C GLU A 63 -3.54 4.16 -11.74
N HIS A 64 -4.39 4.52 -10.74
CA HIS A 64 -4.12 5.55 -9.73
C HIS A 64 -4.12 4.99 -8.29
N SER A 65 -3.85 3.71 -8.16
CA SER A 65 -3.73 3.04 -6.87
C SER A 65 -2.52 2.12 -6.87
N ARG A 66 -2.19 1.61 -5.68
CA ARG A 66 -1.19 0.57 -5.50
C ARG A 66 -1.83 -0.60 -4.78
N GLU A 67 -1.78 -1.76 -5.39
CA GLU A 67 -2.29 -3.00 -4.83
C GLU A 67 -1.15 -3.95 -4.47
N TRP A 68 -1.37 -4.76 -3.43
CA TRP A 68 -0.46 -5.84 -3.07
C TRP A 68 -1.16 -6.91 -2.22
N GLU A 69 -0.54 -8.08 -2.17
CA GLU A 69 -0.89 -9.15 -1.26
C GLU A 69 -0.18 -8.93 0.08
N ALA A 70 -0.92 -9.10 1.18
CA ALA A 70 -0.40 -8.97 2.53
C ALA A 70 -0.65 -10.26 3.32
N GLN A 71 0.38 -10.75 4.00
CA GLN A 71 0.29 -11.91 4.87
C GLN A 71 -0.20 -11.51 6.26
N ALA A 72 -0.76 -12.47 7.00
CA ALA A 72 -1.14 -12.26 8.40
C ALA A 72 0.03 -11.67 9.21
N GLY A 73 -0.26 -10.68 10.04
CA GLY A 73 0.73 -9.93 10.82
C GLY A 73 1.38 -8.74 10.10
N THR A 74 1.11 -8.55 8.79
CA THR A 74 1.60 -7.37 8.06
C THR A 74 0.96 -6.10 8.62
N VAL A 75 1.79 -5.12 9.01
CA VAL A 75 1.35 -3.77 9.36
C VAL A 75 1.19 -2.98 8.07
N VAL A 76 -0.04 -2.58 7.77
CA VAL A 76 -0.41 -1.83 6.55
C VAL A 76 -0.24 -0.33 6.78
N ALA A 77 -0.63 0.16 7.97
CA ALA A 77 -0.49 1.55 8.39
C ALA A 77 -0.17 1.63 9.89
N ASP A 78 0.62 2.63 10.26
CA ASP A 78 1.00 2.92 11.66
C ASP A 78 0.76 4.42 11.89
N CYS A 79 -0.13 4.76 12.83
CA CYS A 79 -0.52 6.15 13.12
C CYS A 79 0.28 6.75 14.28
N ALA A 80 1.29 6.05 14.81
CA ALA A 80 2.06 6.55 15.94
C ALA A 80 2.78 7.87 15.61
N PRO A 81 2.77 8.86 16.51
CA PRO A 81 3.43 10.14 16.30
C PRO A 81 4.92 9.94 15.96
N GLY A 82 5.37 10.59 14.88
CA GLY A 82 6.76 10.53 14.41
C GLY A 82 7.12 9.31 13.57
N ARG A 83 6.21 8.37 13.33
CA ARG A 83 6.39 7.25 12.39
C ARG A 83 5.75 7.47 11.03
N GLN A 84 4.88 8.45 10.93
CA GLN A 84 4.30 8.84 9.66
C GLN A 84 5.36 9.61 8.87
N GLU A 85 5.80 9.07 7.76
CA GLU A 85 6.37 9.90 6.70
C GLU A 85 5.28 10.90 6.32
N GLN A 86 5.58 12.19 6.41
CA GLN A 86 4.61 13.31 6.32
C GLN A 86 3.72 13.33 5.07
N ASP A 87 3.96 12.45 4.12
CA ASP A 87 3.25 12.36 2.84
C ASP A 87 2.00 11.48 2.85
N HIS A 88 1.68 10.78 3.96
CA HIS A 88 0.63 9.76 3.98
C HIS A 88 -0.57 10.06 4.89
N ASP A 89 -0.62 11.23 5.52
CA ASP A 89 -1.65 11.60 6.52
C ASP A 89 -3.10 11.60 6.01
N GLY A 90 -3.31 11.42 4.75
CA GLY A 90 -4.66 11.39 4.17
C GLY A 90 -4.91 10.24 3.23
N ASP A 91 -3.94 9.35 3.03
CA ASP A 91 -4.09 8.21 2.14
C ASP A 91 -5.15 7.23 2.65
N PHE A 92 -5.73 6.51 1.71
CA PHE A 92 -6.77 5.54 1.97
C PHE A 92 -6.23 4.14 1.69
N TRP A 93 -6.43 3.24 2.64
CA TRP A 93 -6.25 1.80 2.47
C TRP A 93 -7.61 1.14 2.37
N ILE A 94 -7.77 0.23 1.42
CA ILE A 94 -9.02 -0.47 1.15
C ILE A 94 -8.73 -1.97 1.13
N LEU A 95 -9.48 -2.71 1.89
CA LEU A 95 -9.43 -4.17 1.93
C LEU A 95 -10.25 -4.72 0.77
N LEU A 96 -9.57 -5.31 -0.21
CA LEU A 96 -10.20 -5.91 -1.39
C LEU A 96 -10.73 -7.31 -1.09
N ASP A 97 -9.97 -8.08 -0.30
CA ASP A 97 -10.34 -9.41 0.18
C ASP A 97 -9.56 -9.76 1.45
N GLY A 98 -10.07 -10.68 2.27
CA GLY A 98 -9.47 -11.10 3.52
C GLY A 98 -9.95 -10.29 4.73
N ARG A 99 -9.08 -10.17 5.74
CA ARG A 99 -9.36 -9.51 7.01
C ARG A 99 -8.19 -8.72 7.54
N TRP A 100 -8.49 -7.64 8.21
CA TRP A 100 -7.56 -6.84 9.01
C TRP A 100 -8.19 -6.41 10.33
N GLN A 101 -7.42 -5.76 11.18
CA GLN A 101 -7.90 -5.12 12.40
C GLN A 101 -7.19 -3.77 12.59
N VAL A 102 -7.90 -2.83 13.20
CA VAL A 102 -7.30 -1.64 13.79
C VAL A 102 -6.97 -1.97 15.24
N GLU A 103 -5.71 -1.79 15.61
CA GLU A 103 -5.24 -1.86 17.00
C GLU A 103 -5.15 -0.44 17.55
N HIS A 104 -5.84 -0.18 18.65
CA HIS A 104 -5.89 1.12 19.32
C HIS A 104 -6.09 0.94 20.81
N ASP A 105 -5.29 1.61 21.64
CA ASP A 105 -5.34 1.55 23.11
C ASP A 105 -5.35 0.12 23.67
N GLY A 106 -4.58 -0.77 23.07
CA GLY A 106 -4.49 -2.19 23.49
C GLY A 106 -5.71 -3.03 23.13
N GLN A 107 -6.68 -2.48 22.39
CA GLN A 107 -7.85 -3.18 21.87
C GLN A 107 -7.67 -3.46 20.38
N ALA A 108 -8.27 -4.54 19.88
CA ALA A 108 -8.30 -4.91 18.47
C ALA A 108 -9.73 -4.83 17.94
N TYR A 109 -9.90 -4.16 16.81
CA TYR A 109 -11.17 -3.93 16.13
C TYR A 109 -11.14 -4.59 14.74
N PRO A 110 -11.59 -5.83 14.61
CA PRO A 110 -11.51 -6.58 13.37
C PRO A 110 -12.52 -6.09 12.32
N SER A 111 -12.15 -6.20 11.06
CA SER A 111 -13.02 -5.93 9.91
C SER A 111 -12.67 -6.81 8.72
N GLY A 112 -13.67 -7.21 7.95
CA GLY A 112 -13.54 -7.84 6.65
C GLY A 112 -13.84 -6.86 5.51
N HIS A 113 -13.64 -7.30 4.27
CA HIS A 113 -13.83 -6.47 3.06
C HIS A 113 -15.30 -6.04 2.82
N ALA A 114 -16.27 -6.65 3.49
CA ALA A 114 -17.69 -6.28 3.44
C ALA A 114 -18.14 -5.39 4.61
N ASP A 115 -17.32 -5.27 5.67
CA ASP A 115 -17.66 -4.55 6.89
C ASP A 115 -17.50 -3.03 6.74
N PRO A 116 -18.08 -2.21 7.65
CA PRO A 116 -17.88 -0.76 7.65
C PRO A 116 -16.40 -0.34 7.71
N GLY A 117 -15.57 -1.09 8.44
CA GLY A 117 -14.13 -0.88 8.57
C GLY A 117 -13.29 -1.44 7.40
N LYS A 118 -13.88 -1.72 6.24
CA LYS A 118 -13.18 -2.18 5.02
C LYS A 118 -12.24 -1.15 4.38
N TRP A 119 -12.29 0.08 4.80
CA TRP A 119 -11.34 1.11 4.42
C TRP A 119 -10.77 1.78 5.67
N PHE A 120 -9.57 2.31 5.56
CA PHE A 120 -8.87 3.00 6.62
C PHE A 120 -8.16 4.24 6.09
N SER A 121 -8.10 5.30 6.90
CA SER A 121 -7.22 6.45 6.69
C SER A 121 -6.82 7.00 8.05
N ALA A 122 -5.56 7.34 8.23
CA ALA A 122 -5.08 7.93 9.48
C ALA A 122 -5.82 9.24 9.83
N SER A 123 -6.26 9.98 8.82
CA SER A 123 -7.07 11.20 9.02
C SER A 123 -8.49 10.93 9.57
N ALA A 124 -8.97 9.70 9.51
CA ALA A 124 -10.28 9.31 10.06
C ALA A 124 -10.17 8.79 11.50
N THR A 125 -8.97 8.67 12.03
CA THR A 125 -8.65 8.12 13.34
C THR A 125 -7.99 9.19 14.22
N HIS A 126 -8.02 8.98 15.54
CA HIS A 126 -7.38 9.85 16.52
C HIS A 126 -6.47 9.03 17.43
N GLY A 127 -5.27 9.55 17.71
CA GLY A 127 -4.30 8.88 18.57
C GLY A 127 -3.51 7.77 17.89
N ASP A 128 -2.76 7.02 18.70
CA ASP A 128 -1.92 5.93 18.23
C ASP A 128 -2.77 4.76 17.74
N CYS A 129 -2.55 4.36 16.51
CA CYS A 129 -3.23 3.20 15.95
C CYS A 129 -2.33 2.41 15.01
N ARG A 130 -2.65 1.14 14.79
CA ARG A 130 -2.01 0.28 13.79
C ARG A 130 -3.08 -0.47 13.01
N LEU A 131 -2.92 -0.51 11.70
CA LEU A 131 -3.74 -1.35 10.83
C LEU A 131 -2.95 -2.61 10.51
N VAL A 132 -3.43 -3.76 10.96
CA VAL A 132 -2.73 -5.05 10.88
C VAL A 132 -3.61 -6.07 10.15
N VAL A 133 -3.04 -6.73 9.16
CA VAL A 133 -3.71 -7.83 8.44
C VAL A 133 -3.72 -9.08 9.34
N THR A 134 -4.89 -9.74 9.45
CA THR A 134 -5.07 -10.90 10.32
C THR A 134 -5.08 -12.25 9.59
N GLU A 135 -5.27 -12.24 8.27
CA GLU A 135 -5.14 -13.40 7.39
C GLU A 135 -4.58 -12.96 6.05
N HIS A 136 -4.26 -13.89 5.14
CA HIS A 136 -3.85 -13.52 3.78
C HIS A 136 -4.90 -12.63 3.13
N SER A 137 -4.50 -11.46 2.68
CA SER A 137 -5.42 -10.41 2.22
C SER A 137 -4.89 -9.69 0.99
N TYR A 138 -5.80 -9.10 0.23
CA TYR A 138 -5.50 -8.17 -0.85
C TYR A 138 -5.85 -6.76 -0.41
N VAL A 139 -4.87 -5.87 -0.48
CA VAL A 139 -4.97 -4.49 -0.01
C VAL A 139 -4.68 -3.53 -1.16
N MET A 140 -5.40 -2.43 -1.19
CA MET A 140 -5.20 -1.32 -2.12
C MET A 140 -4.93 -0.04 -1.34
N LYS A 141 -3.95 0.74 -1.81
CA LYS A 141 -3.68 2.09 -1.34
C LYS A 141 -4.04 3.09 -2.42
N ILE A 142 -4.81 4.11 -2.06
CA ILE A 142 -5.16 5.26 -2.91
C ILE A 142 -4.66 6.52 -2.19
N THR A 143 -3.94 7.38 -2.89
CA THR A 143 -3.49 8.63 -2.29
C THR A 143 -4.69 9.55 -2.00
N ARG A 144 -4.51 10.49 -1.08
CA ARG A 144 -5.54 11.51 -0.81
C ARG A 144 -5.89 12.29 -2.06
N ALA A 145 -4.89 12.69 -2.85
CA ALA A 145 -5.09 13.45 -4.08
C ALA A 145 -5.92 12.67 -5.11
N ASP A 146 -5.63 11.38 -5.30
CA ASP A 146 -6.39 10.53 -6.20
C ASP A 146 -7.82 10.29 -5.69
N MET A 147 -8.02 10.15 -4.37
CA MET A 147 -9.34 10.01 -3.78
C MET A 147 -10.18 11.27 -3.95
N ASP A 148 -9.58 12.46 -3.82
CA ASP A 148 -10.22 13.75 -4.05
C ASP A 148 -10.57 13.90 -5.55
N ASP A 149 -9.68 13.48 -6.45
CA ASP A 149 -9.91 13.49 -7.90
C ASP A 149 -11.05 12.53 -8.31
N MET A 150 -11.07 11.29 -7.79
CA MET A 150 -12.19 10.36 -7.95
C MET A 150 -13.52 11.00 -7.52
N SER A 151 -13.53 11.66 -6.35
CA SER A 151 -14.72 12.31 -5.82
C SER A 151 -15.22 13.42 -6.76
N SER A 152 -14.30 14.23 -7.29
CA SER A 152 -14.60 15.31 -8.24
C SER A 152 -15.14 14.80 -9.57
N LYS A 153 -14.73 13.60 -9.98
CA LYS A 153 -15.19 12.89 -11.17
C LYS A 153 -16.48 12.09 -10.96
N GLY A 154 -17.08 12.19 -9.77
CA GLY A 154 -18.38 11.59 -9.47
C GLY A 154 -18.34 10.09 -9.18
N PHE A 155 -17.22 9.54 -8.76
CA PHE A 155 -17.13 8.17 -8.30
C PHE A 155 -18.00 7.95 -7.06
N GLN A 156 -18.80 6.90 -7.05
CA GLN A 156 -19.87 6.68 -6.06
C GLN A 156 -19.38 5.79 -4.91
N PHE A 157 -18.69 6.36 -3.91
CA PHE A 157 -18.28 5.65 -2.69
C PHE A 157 -18.55 6.40 -1.39
N GLN A 158 -19.26 7.52 -1.44
CA GLN A 158 -19.53 8.37 -0.26
C GLN A 158 -20.26 7.61 0.86
N THR A 159 -21.19 6.71 0.53
CA THR A 159 -21.90 5.89 1.51
C THR A 159 -20.93 5.01 2.30
N HIS A 160 -19.93 4.40 1.63
CA HIS A 160 -18.93 3.58 2.30
C HIS A 160 -18.03 4.40 3.22
N LEU A 161 -17.63 5.60 2.77
CA LEU A 161 -16.85 6.52 3.61
C LEU A 161 -17.64 6.95 4.85
N GLN A 162 -18.92 7.26 4.71
CA GLN A 162 -19.78 7.62 5.86
C GLN A 162 -19.95 6.48 6.85
N GLN A 163 -20.17 5.26 6.37
CA GLN A 163 -20.29 4.06 7.20
C GLN A 163 -18.99 3.81 8.00
N GLY A 164 -17.85 3.87 7.36
CA GLY A 164 -16.56 3.69 8.03
C GLY A 164 -16.28 4.79 9.05
N ARG A 165 -16.55 6.07 8.74
CA ARG A 165 -16.41 7.16 9.72
C ARG A 165 -17.33 6.96 10.94
N ALA A 166 -18.55 6.45 10.76
CA ALA A 166 -19.43 6.12 11.87
C ALA A 166 -18.85 4.98 12.71
N TYR A 167 -18.34 3.93 12.08
CA TYR A 167 -17.66 2.81 12.72
C TYR A 167 -16.47 3.28 13.58
N TYR A 168 -15.57 4.09 13.01
CA TYR A 168 -14.41 4.61 13.74
C TYR A 168 -14.82 5.49 14.92
N ARG A 169 -15.80 6.35 14.77
CA ARG A 169 -16.32 7.14 15.92
C ARG A 169 -16.81 6.27 17.05
N THR A 170 -17.51 5.18 16.76
CA THR A 170 -18.00 4.24 17.79
C THR A 170 -16.84 3.50 18.46
N MET A 171 -15.85 3.09 17.68
CA MET A 171 -14.63 2.44 18.17
C MET A 171 -13.90 3.32 19.19
N TYR A 172 -13.63 4.58 18.82
CA TYR A 172 -12.92 5.54 19.70
C TYR A 172 -13.75 5.95 20.91
N ALA A 173 -15.08 6.06 20.78
CA ALA A 173 -15.93 6.35 21.93
C ALA A 173 -15.95 5.22 22.96
N ALA A 174 -15.80 3.97 22.51
CA ALA A 174 -15.73 2.80 23.38
C ALA A 174 -14.37 2.66 24.10
N ALA A 175 -13.31 3.22 23.54
CA ALA A 175 -11.94 3.20 24.09
C ALA A 175 -11.75 4.21 25.25
N VAL A 176 -12.66 5.18 25.45
CA VAL A 176 -12.57 6.13 26.58
C VAL A 176 -13.13 5.44 27.83
N PRO A 177 -12.28 5.05 28.83
CA PRO A 177 -12.76 4.52 30.10
C PRO A 177 -13.59 5.60 30.78
N GLY A 178 -14.82 5.28 31.15
CA GLY A 178 -15.66 6.19 31.94
C GLY A 178 -14.93 6.59 33.23
N HIS A 179 -14.68 7.87 33.39
CA HIS A 179 -14.25 8.48 34.65
C HIS A 179 -15.35 8.40 35.69
#